data_a2606be72819343df90afebb8f2672fa
#
_entry.id   a2606be72819343df90afebb8f2672fa
#
_cell.length_a   1.000
_cell.length_b   1.000
_cell.length_c   1.000
_cell.angle_alpha   90.00
_cell.angle_beta   90.00
_cell.angle_gamma   90.00
#
_symmetry.space_group_name_H-M   'P 1'
#
loop_
_entity.id
_entity.type
_entity.pdbx_description
1 polymer ?
#
loop_
_entity_poly.entity_id
_entity_poly.type
_entity_poly.pdbx_seq_one_letter_code
_entity_poly.pdbx_strand_id
1 'polypeptide(L)'
;MTDATGASAWVRRARPLLGTFVELAVASDSPGTVRTEHALRAAFAAISEVQACLSRFDADSDITRFHTLRAGASMALREPGRAVLDAAQQLRDASAGLFDISLGSAAFGWRFEGERLHKHDDSARLDLGGIAKGYAVDCAVLALQAHGCTAGWVNAGGDLRAFGGADVPVFLRNQTRGGSAPFALLGDGAFATSHFAPGSRSRLAGGAGACSGSGSGSHSSPGPGPGSTPAHVSVAAPLCLWADALTKLVARSRDAQHPLLRRYDAVAWLH
;
A
#
# COMPACT_ATOMS: atom_id res chain seq x y z
N MET A 1 14.17 46.87 4.15
CA MET A 1 12.98 46.01 4.47
C MET A 1 12.82 45.04 3.33
N THR A 2 13.41 43.87 3.47
CA THR A 2 13.36 42.79 2.50
C THR A 2 12.39 41.75 3.04
N ASP A 3 11.17 41.72 2.51
CA ASP A 3 10.24 40.64 2.69
C ASP A 3 10.74 39.41 1.90
N ALA A 4 11.43 38.53 2.59
CA ALA A 4 11.87 37.23 2.06
C ALA A 4 11.09 36.10 2.74
N THR A 5 9.79 36.06 2.57
CA THR A 5 9.02 34.82 2.70
C THR A 5 9.11 34.10 1.36
N GLY A 6 10.24 33.44 1.14
CA GLY A 6 10.40 32.47 0.03
C GLY A 6 9.53 31.27 0.27
N ALA A 7 8.24 31.36 -0.04
CA ALA A 7 7.38 30.19 -0.09
C ALA A 7 7.88 29.28 -1.22
N SER A 8 8.50 28.16 -0.89
CA SER A 8 8.90 27.15 -1.87
C SER A 8 7.71 26.77 -2.75
N ALA A 9 7.86 26.89 -4.06
CA ALA A 9 6.81 26.48 -4.99
C ALA A 9 6.75 24.95 -5.07
N TRP A 10 5.54 24.39 -5.13
CA TRP A 10 5.31 22.97 -5.28
C TRP A 10 5.28 22.56 -6.76
N VAL A 11 6.17 21.66 -7.15
CA VAL A 11 6.13 21.01 -8.48
C VAL A 11 5.41 19.68 -8.35
N ARG A 12 4.29 19.53 -9.07
CA ARG A 12 3.45 18.34 -9.04
C ARG A 12 3.46 17.61 -10.38
N ARG A 13 3.50 16.29 -10.35
CA ARG A 13 3.33 15.41 -11.52
C ARG A 13 2.48 14.22 -11.16
N ALA A 14 1.67 13.74 -12.10
CA ALA A 14 0.85 12.56 -11.93
C ALA A 14 0.98 11.62 -13.13
N ARG A 15 0.94 10.30 -12.88
CA ARG A 15 0.94 9.25 -13.89
C ARG A 15 0.02 8.08 -13.51
N PRO A 16 -0.60 7.39 -14.48
CA PRO A 16 -1.31 6.14 -14.21
C PRO A 16 -0.30 5.00 -13.97
N LEU A 17 -0.14 4.55 -12.72
CA LEU A 17 0.71 3.45 -12.28
C LEU A 17 0.00 2.69 -11.15
N LEU A 18 0.41 1.44 -10.87
CA LEU A 18 -0.13 0.60 -9.78
C LEU A 18 -1.66 0.40 -9.84
N GLY A 19 -2.25 0.51 -11.04
CA GLY A 19 -3.69 0.44 -11.23
C GLY A 19 -4.47 1.65 -10.70
N THR A 20 -3.80 2.76 -10.43
CA THR A 20 -4.37 4.02 -9.94
C THR A 20 -3.65 5.22 -10.55
N PHE A 21 -3.99 6.45 -10.12
CA PHE A 21 -3.15 7.62 -10.37
C PHE A 21 -2.14 7.75 -9.23
N VAL A 22 -0.86 7.86 -9.62
CA VAL A 22 0.23 8.18 -8.69
C VAL A 22 0.58 9.64 -8.88
N GLU A 23 0.51 10.41 -7.82
CA GLU A 23 0.86 11.82 -7.78
C GLU A 23 2.10 12.04 -6.91
N LEU A 24 3.03 12.83 -7.41
CA LEU A 24 4.24 13.27 -6.71
C LEU A 24 4.22 14.78 -6.59
N ALA A 25 4.68 15.29 -5.44
CA ALA A 25 4.94 16.72 -5.28
C ALA A 25 6.25 16.91 -4.51
N VAL A 26 7.04 17.88 -4.94
CA VAL A 26 8.28 18.27 -4.28
C VAL A 26 8.32 19.78 -4.12
N ALA A 27 8.85 20.25 -3.00
CA ALA A 27 9.18 21.64 -2.81
C ALA A 27 10.40 22.01 -3.69
N SER A 28 10.36 23.13 -4.34
CA SER A 28 11.44 23.60 -5.21
C SER A 28 11.54 25.11 -5.18
N ASP A 29 12.73 25.60 -4.89
CA ASP A 29 13.03 27.06 -4.98
C ASP A 29 13.15 27.53 -6.44
N SER A 30 13.28 26.58 -7.37
CA SER A 30 13.41 26.84 -8.81
C SER A 30 12.57 25.81 -9.59
N PRO A 31 11.23 25.97 -9.70
CA PRO A 31 10.35 25.08 -10.41
C PRO A 31 10.76 24.88 -11.87
N GLY A 32 10.67 23.62 -12.36
CA GLY A 32 10.98 23.30 -13.75
C GLY A 32 12.47 23.17 -14.08
N THR A 33 13.34 23.16 -13.07
CA THR A 33 14.77 22.90 -13.32
C THR A 33 14.99 21.45 -13.78
N VAL A 34 16.06 21.22 -14.54
CA VAL A 34 16.49 19.89 -14.99
C VAL A 34 16.64 18.91 -13.81
N ARG A 35 17.13 19.42 -12.67
CA ARG A 35 17.30 18.63 -11.43
C ARG A 35 15.96 18.15 -10.87
N THR A 36 14.97 19.03 -10.74
CA THR A 36 13.63 18.69 -10.22
C THR A 36 12.93 17.67 -11.13
N GLU A 37 12.99 17.88 -12.45
CA GLU A 37 12.39 16.93 -13.40
C GLU A 37 13.12 15.58 -13.41
N HIS A 38 14.43 15.56 -13.17
CA HIS A 38 15.19 14.31 -13.04
C HIS A 38 14.80 13.54 -11.77
N ALA A 39 14.66 14.22 -10.63
CA ALA A 39 14.18 13.62 -9.39
C ALA A 39 12.79 12.99 -9.55
N LEU A 40 11.85 13.73 -10.15
CA LEU A 40 10.49 13.23 -10.39
C LEU A 40 10.47 12.02 -11.35
N ARG A 41 11.30 12.03 -12.40
CA ARG A 41 11.44 10.87 -13.31
C ARG A 41 12.02 9.66 -12.60
N ALA A 42 13.05 9.84 -11.75
CA ALA A 42 13.63 8.75 -10.97
C ALA A 42 12.62 8.14 -10.01
N ALA A 43 11.78 8.94 -9.35
CA ALA A 43 10.72 8.46 -8.47
C ALA A 43 9.67 7.63 -9.23
N PHE A 44 9.20 8.09 -10.40
CA PHE A 44 8.30 7.30 -11.23
C PHE A 44 8.94 6.02 -11.76
N ALA A 45 10.24 6.04 -12.08
CA ALA A 45 10.97 4.85 -12.50
C ALA A 45 11.04 3.80 -11.37
N ALA A 46 11.31 4.22 -10.12
CA ALA A 46 11.29 3.34 -8.96
C ALA A 46 9.92 2.66 -8.76
N ILE A 47 8.83 3.41 -8.90
CA ILE A 47 7.47 2.82 -8.84
C ILE A 47 7.24 1.81 -9.97
N SER A 48 7.67 2.15 -11.19
CA SER A 48 7.51 1.27 -12.35
C SER A 48 8.31 -0.03 -12.20
N GLU A 49 9.48 0.02 -11.59
CA GLU A 49 10.31 -1.15 -11.29
C GLU A 49 9.60 -2.08 -10.29
N VAL A 50 9.07 -1.53 -9.19
CA VAL A 50 8.27 -2.30 -8.23
C VAL A 50 7.06 -2.93 -8.91
N GLN A 51 6.34 -2.17 -9.74
CA GLN A 51 5.19 -2.69 -10.47
C GLN A 51 5.58 -3.84 -11.40
N ALA A 52 6.61 -3.70 -12.21
CA ALA A 52 7.09 -4.73 -13.13
C ALA A 52 7.60 -5.98 -12.38
N CYS A 53 8.13 -5.79 -11.18
CA CYS A 53 8.59 -6.91 -10.35
C CYS A 53 7.42 -7.68 -9.72
N LEU A 54 6.38 -6.99 -9.21
CA LEU A 54 5.41 -7.56 -8.28
C LEU A 54 3.98 -7.64 -8.82
N SER A 55 3.72 -7.13 -10.03
CA SER A 55 2.38 -7.17 -10.62
C SER A 55 1.95 -8.58 -10.97
N ARG A 56 0.82 -9.04 -10.44
CA ARG A 56 0.20 -10.31 -10.84
C ARG A 56 -0.37 -10.31 -12.26
N PHE A 57 -0.40 -9.15 -12.92
CA PHE A 57 -0.90 -8.97 -14.29
C PHE A 57 0.23 -8.94 -15.33
N ASP A 58 1.48 -8.88 -14.89
CA ASP A 58 2.66 -8.89 -15.74
C ASP A 58 3.21 -10.33 -15.79
N ALA A 59 3.31 -10.90 -16.99
CA ALA A 59 3.75 -12.28 -17.20
C ALA A 59 5.19 -12.52 -16.70
N ASP A 60 6.04 -11.50 -16.78
CA ASP A 60 7.46 -11.56 -16.43
C ASP A 60 7.73 -11.17 -14.97
N SER A 61 6.68 -10.86 -14.20
CA SER A 61 6.83 -10.53 -12.78
C SER A 61 7.25 -11.73 -11.95
N ASP A 62 7.92 -11.46 -10.82
CA ASP A 62 8.31 -12.51 -9.87
C ASP A 62 7.07 -13.26 -9.33
N ILE A 63 5.96 -12.56 -9.15
CA ILE A 63 4.72 -13.15 -8.64
C ILE A 63 4.08 -14.08 -9.68
N THR A 64 4.01 -13.68 -10.94
CA THR A 64 3.48 -14.55 -12.01
C THR A 64 4.38 -15.76 -12.21
N ARG A 65 5.70 -15.58 -12.20
CA ARG A 65 6.67 -16.69 -12.26
C ARG A 65 6.51 -17.64 -11.07
N PHE A 66 6.32 -17.14 -9.85
CA PHE A 66 6.02 -17.99 -8.69
C PHE A 66 4.75 -18.82 -8.91
N HIS A 67 3.71 -18.24 -9.51
CA HIS A 67 2.46 -18.97 -9.74
C HIS A 67 2.63 -20.17 -10.69
N THR A 68 3.63 -20.15 -11.57
CA THR A 68 3.92 -21.26 -12.50
C THR A 68 4.80 -22.36 -11.89
N LEU A 69 5.43 -22.13 -10.74
CA LEU A 69 6.23 -23.13 -10.05
C LEU A 69 5.36 -24.32 -9.60
N ARG A 70 5.99 -25.49 -9.49
CA ARG A 70 5.44 -26.66 -8.81
C ARG A 70 5.80 -26.64 -7.32
N ALA A 71 5.01 -27.33 -6.51
CA ALA A 71 5.34 -27.58 -5.11
C ALA A 71 6.73 -28.22 -4.99
N GLY A 72 7.52 -27.79 -4.00
CA GLY A 72 8.92 -28.17 -3.80
C GLY A 72 9.92 -27.32 -4.57
N ALA A 73 9.51 -26.54 -5.56
CA ALA A 73 10.40 -25.64 -6.29
C ALA A 73 10.61 -24.30 -5.56
N SER A 74 11.71 -23.62 -5.91
CA SER A 74 12.01 -22.27 -5.41
C SER A 74 12.62 -21.41 -6.51
N MET A 75 12.53 -20.10 -6.36
CA MET A 75 13.10 -19.12 -7.28
C MET A 75 13.80 -17.99 -6.55
N ALA A 76 14.82 -17.41 -7.15
CA ALA A 76 15.41 -16.16 -6.71
C ALA A 76 14.49 -15.00 -7.08
N LEU A 77 14.45 -13.98 -6.23
CA LEU A 77 13.65 -12.76 -6.41
C LEU A 77 14.56 -11.58 -6.80
N ARG A 78 14.00 -10.66 -7.57
CA ARG A 78 14.57 -9.32 -7.73
C ARG A 78 14.49 -8.56 -6.41
N GLU A 79 15.26 -7.49 -6.27
CA GLU A 79 15.34 -6.75 -5.00
C GLU A 79 13.99 -6.28 -4.47
N PRO A 80 13.08 -5.63 -5.25
CA PRO A 80 11.76 -5.27 -4.74
C PRO A 80 10.95 -6.46 -4.21
N GLY A 81 11.11 -7.63 -4.84
CA GLY A 81 10.47 -8.87 -4.41
C GLY A 81 10.99 -9.35 -3.06
N ARG A 82 12.31 -9.33 -2.85
CA ARG A 82 12.93 -9.72 -1.57
C ARG A 82 12.42 -8.87 -0.43
N ALA A 83 12.48 -7.54 -0.57
CA ALA A 83 12.05 -6.62 0.48
C ALA A 83 10.57 -6.80 0.87
N VAL A 84 9.68 -6.91 -0.14
CA VAL A 84 8.24 -7.03 0.11
C VAL A 84 7.87 -8.42 0.67
N LEU A 85 8.48 -9.51 0.16
CA LEU A 85 8.19 -10.86 0.64
C LEU A 85 8.73 -11.10 2.05
N ASP A 86 9.89 -10.55 2.39
CA ASP A 86 10.44 -10.58 3.74
C ASP A 86 9.50 -9.86 4.72
N ALA A 87 9.10 -8.63 4.42
CA ALA A 87 8.15 -7.86 5.22
C ALA A 87 6.79 -8.57 5.36
N ALA A 88 6.27 -9.14 4.27
CA ALA A 88 5.02 -9.88 4.28
C ALA A 88 5.10 -11.14 5.16
N GLN A 89 6.21 -11.87 5.11
CA GLN A 89 6.42 -13.04 5.96
C GLN A 89 6.58 -12.66 7.42
N GLN A 90 7.36 -11.62 7.73
CA GLN A 90 7.50 -11.13 9.10
C GLN A 90 6.14 -10.74 9.70
N LEU A 91 5.31 -10.01 8.94
CA LEU A 91 3.99 -9.62 9.43
C LEU A 91 3.04 -10.80 9.54
N ARG A 92 3.06 -11.75 8.59
CA ARG A 92 2.29 -12.99 8.68
C ARG A 92 2.62 -13.77 9.95
N ASP A 93 3.91 -13.99 10.20
CA ASP A 93 4.37 -14.79 11.33
C ASP A 93 4.06 -14.08 12.66
N ALA A 94 4.29 -12.76 12.75
CA ALA A 94 3.98 -11.96 13.93
C ALA A 94 2.47 -11.85 14.22
N SER A 95 1.63 -11.88 13.18
CA SER A 95 0.17 -11.76 13.30
C SER A 95 -0.57 -13.10 13.40
N ALA A 96 0.16 -14.23 13.52
CA ALA A 96 -0.41 -15.57 13.46
C ALA A 96 -1.33 -15.78 12.25
N GLY A 97 -0.94 -15.22 11.09
CA GLY A 97 -1.66 -15.35 9.82
C GLY A 97 -2.86 -14.41 9.64
N LEU A 98 -3.10 -13.44 10.52
CA LEU A 98 -4.10 -12.40 10.30
C LEU A 98 -3.79 -11.57 9.06
N PHE A 99 -2.51 -11.28 8.82
CA PHE A 99 -2.03 -10.79 7.53
C PHE A 99 -1.45 -11.98 6.76
N ASP A 100 -1.96 -12.25 5.57
CA ASP A 100 -1.42 -13.29 4.69
C ASP A 100 -1.68 -12.92 3.23
N ILE A 101 -0.60 -12.79 2.46
CA ILE A 101 -0.62 -12.48 1.03
C ILE A 101 -1.09 -13.65 0.16
N SER A 102 -1.21 -14.86 0.70
CA SER A 102 -1.80 -16.00 0.00
C SER A 102 -3.32 -15.91 -0.07
N LEU A 103 -3.93 -15.01 0.70
CA LEU A 103 -5.38 -14.83 0.83
C LEU A 103 -6.14 -16.14 1.12
N GLY A 104 -5.47 -17.09 1.78
CA GLY A 104 -6.04 -18.40 2.13
C GLY A 104 -6.04 -19.42 0.97
N SER A 105 -5.34 -19.17 -0.14
CA SER A 105 -5.22 -20.13 -1.24
C SER A 105 -4.52 -21.42 -0.82
N ALA A 106 -3.54 -21.33 0.08
CA ALA A 106 -2.88 -22.47 0.71
C ALA A 106 -2.23 -22.02 2.02
N ALA A 107 -2.67 -22.60 3.14
CA ALA A 107 -2.02 -22.37 4.43
C ALA A 107 -0.57 -22.86 4.35
N PHE A 108 0.39 -21.99 4.70
CA PHE A 108 1.83 -22.29 4.61
C PHE A 108 2.34 -22.71 3.22
N GLY A 109 1.58 -22.42 2.15
CA GLY A 109 1.90 -22.79 0.78
C GLY A 109 3.11 -22.07 0.17
N TRP A 110 3.68 -21.10 0.88
CA TRP A 110 4.86 -20.34 0.47
C TRP A 110 5.75 -19.99 1.66
N ARG A 111 7.05 -19.80 1.39
CA ARG A 111 8.02 -19.30 2.36
C ARG A 111 9.12 -18.53 1.66
N PHE A 112 9.54 -17.41 2.23
CA PHE A 112 10.72 -16.66 1.81
C PHE A 112 11.87 -16.98 2.77
N GLU A 113 12.95 -17.57 2.25
CA GLU A 113 14.10 -17.99 3.04
C GLU A 113 15.36 -17.98 2.17
N GLY A 114 16.48 -17.50 2.71
CA GLY A 114 17.75 -17.47 2.02
C GLY A 114 17.70 -16.75 0.67
N GLU A 115 17.02 -15.63 0.59
CA GLU A 115 16.79 -14.83 -0.64
C GLU A 115 15.95 -15.54 -1.72
N ARG A 116 15.34 -16.68 -1.42
CA ARG A 116 14.54 -17.47 -2.34
C ARG A 116 13.09 -17.58 -1.87
N LEU A 117 12.18 -17.53 -2.82
CA LEU A 117 10.77 -17.81 -2.59
C LEU A 117 10.50 -19.28 -2.90
N HIS A 118 10.11 -20.02 -1.89
CA HIS A 118 9.78 -21.45 -1.96
C HIS A 118 8.27 -21.63 -2.10
N LYS A 119 7.88 -22.56 -2.96
CA LYS A 119 6.49 -22.99 -3.12
C LYS A 119 6.30 -24.37 -2.51
N HIS A 120 5.44 -24.48 -1.52
CA HIS A 120 5.17 -25.74 -0.80
C HIS A 120 3.86 -26.41 -1.24
N ASP A 121 2.98 -25.67 -1.93
CA ASP A 121 1.69 -26.17 -2.40
C ASP A 121 1.39 -25.64 -3.80
N ASP A 122 0.95 -26.52 -4.71
CA ASP A 122 0.63 -26.16 -6.10
C ASP A 122 -0.52 -25.14 -6.19
N SER A 123 -1.44 -25.12 -5.23
CA SER A 123 -2.54 -24.17 -5.16
C SER A 123 -2.14 -22.80 -4.63
N ALA A 124 -0.92 -22.66 -4.07
CA ALA A 124 -0.47 -21.38 -3.52
C ALA A 124 -0.46 -20.28 -4.57
N ARG A 125 -1.16 -19.18 -4.28
CA ARG A 125 -1.20 -17.96 -5.07
C ARG A 125 -0.92 -16.79 -4.15
N LEU A 126 -0.14 -15.83 -4.64
CA LEU A 126 0.21 -14.63 -3.88
C LEU A 126 -0.46 -13.40 -4.49
N ASP A 127 -1.00 -12.55 -3.63
CA ASP A 127 -1.54 -11.24 -3.98
C ASP A 127 -0.90 -10.19 -3.08
N LEU A 128 -0.02 -9.38 -3.65
CA LEU A 128 0.71 -8.34 -2.94
C LEU A 128 -0.01 -6.99 -2.92
N GLY A 129 -1.26 -6.93 -3.40
CA GLY A 129 -2.04 -5.68 -3.49
C GLY A 129 -2.25 -4.96 -2.15
N GLY A 130 -1.98 -5.62 -1.05
CA GLY A 130 -2.10 -5.07 0.31
C GLY A 130 -0.79 -4.64 0.97
N ILE A 131 0.33 -4.60 0.23
CA ILE A 131 1.65 -4.21 0.77
C ILE A 131 2.55 -3.58 -0.30
N ALA A 132 2.46 -4.04 -1.56
CA ALA A 132 3.37 -3.62 -2.63
C ALA A 132 3.19 -2.15 -3.04
N LYS A 133 1.97 -1.59 -2.92
CA LYS A 133 1.74 -0.17 -3.24
C LYS A 133 2.43 0.73 -2.23
N GLY A 134 2.30 0.44 -0.95
CA GLY A 134 3.01 1.16 0.11
C GLY A 134 4.53 1.11 -0.09
N TYR A 135 5.08 -0.06 -0.42
CA TYR A 135 6.51 -0.19 -0.73
C TYR A 135 6.94 0.65 -1.95
N ALA A 136 6.16 0.66 -3.01
CA ALA A 136 6.45 1.48 -4.20
C ALA A 136 6.46 2.99 -3.88
N VAL A 137 5.55 3.43 -3.01
CA VAL A 137 5.53 4.81 -2.49
C VAL A 137 6.81 5.11 -1.70
N ASP A 138 7.25 4.19 -0.84
CA ASP A 138 8.50 4.34 -0.08
C ASP A 138 9.72 4.43 -1.01
N CYS A 139 9.81 3.58 -2.03
CA CYS A 139 10.89 3.63 -3.03
C CYS A 139 10.92 4.97 -3.78
N ALA A 140 9.75 5.52 -4.12
CA ALA A 140 9.66 6.82 -4.78
C ALA A 140 10.15 7.96 -3.88
N VAL A 141 9.77 7.96 -2.59
CA VAL A 141 10.27 8.96 -1.63
C VAL A 141 11.78 8.87 -1.49
N LEU A 142 12.35 7.67 -1.37
CA LEU A 142 13.80 7.46 -1.30
C LEU A 142 14.50 7.98 -2.56
N ALA A 143 13.92 7.76 -3.75
CA ALA A 143 14.46 8.29 -5.01
C ALA A 143 14.43 9.81 -5.05
N LEU A 144 13.35 10.46 -4.58
CA LEU A 144 13.28 11.92 -4.48
C LEU A 144 14.37 12.48 -3.55
N GLN A 145 14.52 11.88 -2.36
CA GLN A 145 15.53 12.28 -1.38
C GLN A 145 16.96 12.07 -1.91
N ALA A 146 17.24 10.94 -2.58
CA ALA A 146 18.54 10.67 -3.19
C ALA A 146 18.92 11.70 -4.29
N HIS A 147 17.92 12.31 -4.94
CA HIS A 147 18.12 13.38 -5.91
C HIS A 147 18.08 14.78 -5.28
N GLY A 148 18.12 14.86 -3.94
CA GLY A 148 18.25 16.08 -3.17
C GLY A 148 16.95 16.88 -3.00
N CYS A 149 15.78 16.25 -3.13
CA CYS A 149 14.54 16.88 -2.70
C CYS A 149 14.48 16.89 -1.17
N THR A 150 14.30 18.05 -0.57
CA THR A 150 14.29 18.26 0.89
C THR A 150 12.91 18.08 1.51
N ALA A 151 11.83 18.33 0.76
CA ALA A 151 10.46 18.15 1.18
C ALA A 151 9.59 17.71 0.00
N GLY A 152 8.60 16.87 0.29
CA GLY A 152 7.70 16.38 -0.73
C GLY A 152 6.73 15.30 -0.22
N TRP A 153 5.94 14.80 -1.15
CA TRP A 153 5.04 13.67 -0.89
C TRP A 153 4.77 12.85 -2.15
N VAL A 154 4.38 11.61 -1.93
CA VAL A 154 3.97 10.65 -2.96
C VAL A 154 2.65 10.04 -2.54
N ASN A 155 1.66 10.03 -3.44
CA ASN A 155 0.34 9.43 -3.22
C ASN A 155 0.00 8.46 -4.34
N ALA A 156 -0.28 7.22 -4.00
CA ALA A 156 -0.68 6.15 -4.91
C ALA A 156 -2.09 5.65 -4.57
N GLY A 157 -3.12 6.44 -4.92
CA GLY A 157 -4.52 6.05 -4.76
C GLY A 157 -4.95 5.90 -3.29
N GLY A 158 -4.41 6.73 -2.40
CA GLY A 158 -4.70 6.76 -0.97
C GLY A 158 -3.59 6.18 -0.08
N ASP A 159 -2.56 5.54 -0.67
CA ASP A 159 -1.33 5.22 0.03
C ASP A 159 -0.37 6.40 -0.14
N LEU A 160 -0.17 7.16 0.91
CA LEU A 160 0.50 8.45 0.94
C LEU A 160 1.74 8.40 1.84
N ARG A 161 2.85 8.98 1.40
CA ARG A 161 4.00 9.29 2.26
C ARG A 161 4.47 10.71 2.03
N ALA A 162 4.67 11.43 3.13
CA ALA A 162 5.22 12.79 3.15
C ALA A 162 6.59 12.80 3.83
N PHE A 163 7.44 13.77 3.48
CA PHE A 163 8.76 13.96 4.08
C PHE A 163 9.16 15.45 4.06
N GLY A 164 10.06 15.81 5.00
CA GLY A 164 10.62 17.15 5.09
C GLY A 164 9.62 18.22 5.54
N GLY A 165 8.66 17.85 6.39
CA GLY A 165 7.67 18.79 6.91
C GLY A 165 6.69 19.31 5.86
N ALA A 166 6.28 18.47 4.92
CA ALA A 166 5.44 18.89 3.77
C ALA A 166 4.00 19.32 4.13
N ASP A 167 3.50 18.99 5.33
CA ASP A 167 2.16 19.33 5.82
C ASP A 167 1.03 19.02 4.82
N VAL A 168 0.90 17.75 4.47
CA VAL A 168 -0.05 17.29 3.47
C VAL A 168 -1.42 17.05 4.11
N PRO A 169 -2.50 17.73 3.66
CA PRO A 169 -3.84 17.47 4.18
C PRO A 169 -4.35 16.11 3.70
N VAL A 170 -4.80 15.29 4.66
CA VAL A 170 -5.43 14.00 4.42
C VAL A 170 -6.94 14.17 4.49
N PHE A 171 -7.63 13.67 3.47
CA PHE A 171 -9.08 13.67 3.38
C PHE A 171 -9.61 12.25 3.33
N LEU A 172 -10.65 11.96 4.10
CA LEU A 172 -11.40 10.71 3.97
C LEU A 172 -12.60 10.90 3.05
N ARG A 173 -12.77 9.94 2.13
CA ARG A 173 -13.93 9.93 1.23
C ARG A 173 -15.20 9.53 1.99
N ASN A 174 -16.23 10.34 1.90
CA ASN A 174 -17.55 9.97 2.41
C ASN A 174 -18.28 9.16 1.33
N GLN A 175 -18.38 7.85 1.55
CA GLN A 175 -19.00 6.94 0.57
C GLN A 175 -20.53 7.01 0.55
N THR A 176 -21.15 7.40 1.66
CA THR A 176 -22.62 7.43 1.80
C THR A 176 -23.22 8.69 1.19
N ARG A 177 -22.55 9.82 1.36
CA ARG A 177 -23.06 11.15 0.94
C ARG A 177 -22.29 11.71 -0.25
N GLY A 178 -21.23 11.04 -0.71
CA GLY A 178 -20.26 11.58 -1.67
C GLY A 178 -19.36 12.66 -1.05
N GLY A 179 -18.34 13.08 -1.80
CA GLY A 179 -17.37 14.09 -1.34
C GLY A 179 -16.28 13.52 -0.42
N SER A 180 -15.55 14.43 0.22
CA SER A 180 -14.48 14.11 1.17
C SER A 180 -14.50 15.10 2.34
N ALA A 181 -14.07 14.63 3.51
CA ALA A 181 -13.94 15.45 4.72
C ALA A 181 -12.47 15.50 5.16
N PRO A 182 -11.97 16.65 5.66
CA PRO A 182 -10.63 16.73 6.24
C PRO A 182 -10.54 15.80 7.45
N PHE A 183 -9.41 15.09 7.55
CA PHE A 183 -9.18 14.10 8.59
C PHE A 183 -7.92 14.39 9.41
N ALA A 184 -6.80 14.65 8.76
CA ALA A 184 -5.53 14.87 9.42
C ALA A 184 -4.62 15.77 8.57
N LEU A 185 -3.53 16.24 9.17
CA LEU A 185 -2.38 16.86 8.50
C LEU A 185 -1.18 15.92 8.68
N LEU A 186 -0.57 15.51 7.58
CA LEU A 186 0.58 14.62 7.58
C LEU A 186 1.84 15.41 7.26
N GLY A 187 2.74 15.58 8.25
CA GLY A 187 4.03 16.23 8.07
C GLY A 187 5.09 15.28 7.55
N ASP A 188 5.58 14.40 8.42
CA ASP A 188 6.51 13.33 8.07
C ASP A 188 5.88 11.97 8.39
N GLY A 189 6.08 10.99 7.52
CA GLY A 189 5.52 9.64 7.66
C GLY A 189 4.54 9.27 6.57
N ALA A 190 3.74 8.24 6.81
CA ALA A 190 2.85 7.65 5.83
C ALA A 190 1.43 7.48 6.36
N PHE A 191 0.47 7.46 5.44
CA PHE A 191 -0.94 7.22 5.72
C PHE A 191 -1.54 6.35 4.61
N ALA A 192 -2.26 5.32 4.97
CA ALA A 192 -2.97 4.47 4.01
C ALA A 192 -4.40 4.26 4.45
N THR A 193 -5.33 4.20 3.48
CA THR A 193 -6.72 3.84 3.73
C THR A 193 -7.14 2.72 2.81
N SER A 194 -7.66 1.64 3.38
CA SER A 194 -8.23 0.52 2.65
C SER A 194 -9.74 0.45 2.84
N HIS A 195 -10.45 0.16 1.73
CA HIS A 195 -11.88 -0.02 1.70
C HIS A 195 -12.22 -1.50 1.49
N PHE A 196 -13.08 -2.06 2.33
CA PHE A 196 -13.39 -3.50 2.37
C PHE A 196 -14.85 -3.83 2.06
N ALA A 197 -15.64 -2.90 1.54
CA ALA A 197 -17.00 -3.20 1.10
C ALA A 197 -17.02 -4.20 -0.08
N PRO A 198 -18.14 -4.90 -0.32
CA PRO A 198 -18.30 -5.76 -1.48
C PRO A 198 -17.93 -5.03 -2.78
N GLY A 199 -17.14 -5.67 -3.65
CA GLY A 199 -16.66 -5.08 -4.90
C GLY A 199 -15.45 -4.15 -4.77
N SER A 200 -14.93 -3.92 -3.56
CA SER A 200 -13.70 -3.13 -3.37
C SER A 200 -12.46 -3.85 -3.91
N ARG A 201 -11.37 -3.08 -4.15
CA ARG A 201 -10.08 -3.64 -4.59
C ARG A 201 -9.30 -4.30 -3.45
N SER A 202 -9.55 -3.91 -2.20
CA SER A 202 -8.88 -4.49 -1.04
C SER A 202 -9.44 -5.87 -0.73
N ARG A 203 -8.55 -6.87 -0.55
CA ARG A 203 -8.90 -8.24 -0.25
C ARG A 203 -8.37 -8.64 1.11
N LEU A 204 -9.11 -9.50 1.80
CA LEU A 204 -8.71 -10.09 3.08
C LEU A 204 -8.58 -11.62 2.92
N ALA A 205 -7.63 -12.23 3.56
CA ALA A 205 -7.48 -13.67 3.64
C ALA A 205 -8.73 -14.29 4.29
N GLY A 206 -9.25 -15.38 3.73
CA GLY A 206 -10.34 -16.20 4.33
C GLY A 206 -11.75 -15.57 4.24
N GLY A 207 -12.00 -14.62 3.35
CA GLY A 207 -13.35 -14.28 2.92
C GLY A 207 -13.89 -15.39 2.04
N ALA A 208 -14.86 -16.19 2.54
CA ALA A 208 -15.55 -17.19 1.76
C ALA A 208 -16.09 -16.58 0.47
N GLY A 209 -15.88 -17.29 -0.66
CA GLY A 209 -16.19 -16.85 -2.00
C GLY A 209 -17.59 -16.24 -2.12
N ALA A 210 -17.67 -15.08 -2.75
CA ALA A 210 -18.91 -14.61 -3.31
C ALA A 210 -19.28 -15.55 -4.47
N CYS A 211 -20.16 -16.49 -4.19
CA CYS A 211 -20.92 -17.17 -5.24
C CYS A 211 -21.67 -16.09 -6.02
N SER A 212 -21.44 -16.04 -7.31
CA SER A 212 -22.23 -15.27 -8.28
C SER A 212 -23.66 -15.81 -8.27
N GLY A 213 -24.55 -15.15 -7.54
CA GLY A 213 -25.98 -15.35 -7.54
C GLY A 213 -26.65 -14.04 -7.97
N SER A 214 -27.17 -14.00 -9.20
CA SER A 214 -28.06 -12.96 -9.70
C SER A 214 -29.37 -13.05 -8.94
N GLY A 215 -29.63 -12.07 -8.06
CA GLY A 215 -30.89 -11.91 -7.35
C GLY A 215 -31.19 -10.44 -7.13
N SER A 216 -32.12 -9.91 -7.92
CA SER A 216 -32.69 -8.59 -7.73
C SER A 216 -33.58 -8.59 -6.47
N GLY A 217 -33.19 -7.85 -5.43
CA GLY A 217 -33.96 -7.63 -4.25
C GLY A 217 -33.57 -6.33 -3.57
N SER A 218 -34.45 -5.37 -3.62
CA SER A 218 -34.39 -4.10 -2.89
C SER A 218 -34.53 -4.36 -1.39
N HIS A 219 -33.47 -4.17 -0.62
CA HIS A 219 -33.55 -4.09 0.83
C HIS A 219 -32.67 -2.98 1.39
N SER A 220 -33.32 -2.12 2.20
CA SER A 220 -32.72 -1.12 3.07
C SER A 220 -31.59 -1.74 3.89
N SER A 221 -30.38 -1.15 3.84
CA SER A 221 -29.18 -1.60 4.53
C SER A 221 -29.35 -1.43 6.06
N PRO A 222 -29.29 -2.51 6.85
CA PRO A 222 -29.05 -2.39 8.29
C PRO A 222 -27.62 -1.93 8.52
N GLY A 223 -27.39 -1.08 9.53
CA GLY A 223 -26.05 -0.70 9.98
C GLY A 223 -25.20 -1.92 10.35
N PRO A 224 -23.86 -1.80 10.39
CA PRO A 224 -22.96 -2.94 10.62
C PRO A 224 -23.28 -3.59 11.97
N GLY A 225 -23.77 -4.82 11.93
CA GLY A 225 -23.98 -5.64 13.12
C GLY A 225 -22.63 -6.07 13.73
N PRO A 226 -22.59 -6.48 15.02
CA PRO A 226 -21.39 -6.99 15.66
C PRO A 226 -20.93 -8.24 14.90
N GLY A 227 -19.88 -8.12 14.09
CA GLY A 227 -19.34 -9.21 13.28
C GLY A 227 -18.98 -8.85 11.83
N SER A 228 -19.39 -7.71 11.29
CA SER A 228 -19.03 -7.27 9.93
C SER A 228 -17.62 -6.69 9.87
N THR A 229 -16.91 -6.93 8.76
CA THR A 229 -15.63 -6.25 8.47
C THR A 229 -15.88 -4.74 8.38
N PRO A 230 -15.04 -3.88 9.00
CA PRO A 230 -15.19 -2.43 8.90
C PRO A 230 -15.11 -2.01 7.43
N ALA A 231 -15.96 -1.04 7.05
CA ALA A 231 -16.00 -0.57 5.67
C ALA A 231 -14.70 0.11 5.25
N HIS A 232 -14.08 0.87 6.16
CA HIS A 232 -12.82 1.55 5.96
C HIS A 232 -11.88 1.36 7.15
N VAL A 233 -10.60 1.19 6.87
CA VAL A 233 -9.52 1.18 7.83
C VAL A 233 -8.44 2.13 7.37
N SER A 234 -8.05 3.06 8.24
CA SER A 234 -6.92 3.95 8.00
C SER A 234 -5.79 3.64 8.98
N VAL A 235 -4.55 3.74 8.51
CA VAL A 235 -3.34 3.55 9.33
C VAL A 235 -2.34 4.64 9.00
N ALA A 236 -1.78 5.27 10.04
CA ALA A 236 -0.57 6.08 9.95
C ALA A 236 0.63 5.29 10.48
N ALA A 237 1.78 5.40 9.82
CA ALA A 237 3.04 4.74 10.19
C ALA A 237 4.23 5.52 9.63
N PRO A 238 5.49 5.28 10.06
CA PRO A 238 6.66 5.93 9.48
C PRO A 238 6.90 5.57 8.01
N LEU A 239 6.54 4.33 7.59
CA LEU A 239 6.70 3.82 6.23
C LEU A 239 5.35 3.45 5.63
N CYS A 240 5.17 3.74 4.34
CA CYS A 240 3.93 3.47 3.62
C CYS A 240 3.70 1.95 3.43
N LEU A 241 4.77 1.16 3.29
CA LEU A 241 4.70 -0.29 3.30
C LEU A 241 3.91 -0.82 4.51
N TRP A 242 4.23 -0.32 5.72
CA TRP A 242 3.55 -0.74 6.93
C TRP A 242 2.17 -0.12 7.07
N ALA A 243 1.99 1.14 6.68
CA ALA A 243 0.66 1.76 6.68
C ALA A 243 -0.32 0.96 5.80
N ASP A 244 0.06 0.57 4.57
CA ASP A 244 -0.76 -0.25 3.67
C ASP A 244 -1.03 -1.65 4.27
N ALA A 245 0.01 -2.38 4.69
CA ALA A 245 -0.12 -3.75 5.20
C ALA A 245 -0.97 -3.83 6.47
N LEU A 246 -0.76 -2.91 7.41
CA LEU A 246 -1.47 -2.90 8.69
C LEU A 246 -2.95 -2.55 8.56
N THR A 247 -3.40 -1.89 7.48
CA THR A 247 -4.85 -1.74 7.23
C THR A 247 -5.55 -3.10 7.13
N LYS A 248 -4.88 -4.13 6.56
CA LYS A 248 -5.43 -5.49 6.40
C LYS A 248 -5.44 -6.24 7.72
N LEU A 249 -4.38 -6.08 8.52
CA LEU A 249 -4.31 -6.61 9.89
C LEU A 249 -5.46 -6.07 10.75
N VAL A 250 -5.63 -4.75 10.78
CA VAL A 250 -6.66 -4.08 11.58
C VAL A 250 -8.06 -4.43 11.10
N ALA A 251 -8.29 -4.48 9.78
CA ALA A 251 -9.58 -4.92 9.23
C ALA A 251 -9.94 -6.34 9.65
N ARG A 252 -8.95 -7.22 9.71
CA ARG A 252 -9.13 -8.64 10.04
C ARG A 252 -9.31 -8.86 11.54
N SER A 253 -8.49 -8.21 12.37
CA SER A 253 -8.59 -8.27 13.82
C SER A 253 -9.78 -7.48 14.36
N ARG A 254 -10.26 -6.46 13.62
CA ARG A 254 -11.26 -5.46 14.05
C ARG A 254 -10.80 -4.69 15.29
N ASP A 255 -9.52 -4.56 15.47
CA ASP A 255 -8.91 -3.92 16.62
C ASP A 255 -7.97 -2.80 16.17
N ALA A 256 -8.43 -1.55 16.34
CA ALA A 256 -7.61 -0.36 16.07
C ALA A 256 -6.48 -0.14 17.10
N GLN A 257 -6.42 -0.94 18.16
CA GLN A 257 -5.36 -0.92 19.17
C GLN A 257 -4.53 -2.20 19.17
N HIS A 258 -4.59 -2.98 18.08
CA HIS A 258 -3.88 -4.26 17.97
C HIS A 258 -2.41 -4.12 18.38
N PRO A 259 -1.87 -5.00 19.24
CA PRO A 259 -0.53 -4.85 19.84
C PRO A 259 0.60 -4.69 18.82
N LEU A 260 0.48 -5.31 17.64
CA LEU A 260 1.48 -5.19 16.58
C LEU A 260 1.63 -3.77 16.02
N LEU A 261 0.64 -2.89 16.17
CA LEU A 261 0.77 -1.50 15.71
C LEU A 261 1.94 -0.80 16.37
N ARG A 262 2.18 -1.05 17.67
CA ARG A 262 3.30 -0.47 18.42
C ARG A 262 4.67 -0.88 17.87
N ARG A 263 4.78 -2.10 17.33
CA ARG A 263 6.04 -2.59 16.73
C ARG A 263 6.47 -1.79 15.51
N TYR A 264 5.49 -1.17 14.83
CA TYR A 264 5.68 -0.40 13.60
C TYR A 264 5.44 1.09 13.80
N ASP A 265 5.38 1.57 15.06
CA ASP A 265 5.06 2.96 15.42
C ASP A 265 3.80 3.47 14.69
N ALA A 266 2.79 2.59 14.59
CA ALA A 266 1.58 2.83 13.82
C ALA A 266 0.37 3.14 14.70
N VAL A 267 -0.54 3.96 14.15
CA VAL A 267 -1.85 4.27 14.74
C VAL A 267 -2.93 3.95 13.71
N ALA A 268 -4.06 3.38 14.15
CA ALA A 268 -5.13 2.94 13.26
C ALA A 268 -6.49 3.51 13.66
N TRP A 269 -7.38 3.61 12.66
CA TRP A 269 -8.78 4.04 12.81
C TRP A 269 -9.70 3.11 12.02
N LEU A 270 -10.84 2.78 12.61
CA LEU A 270 -11.95 2.04 12.00
C LEU A 270 -13.08 3.04 11.69
N HIS A 271 -13.62 3.00 10.46
CA HIS A 271 -14.67 3.90 10.00
C HIS A 271 -15.89 3.15 9.47
#